data_3dd7e8480ed8f86a5f39c12b797d08ac
#
_entry.id   3dd7e8480ed8f86a5f39c12b797d08ac
#
_cell.length_a   1.000
_cell.length_b   1.000
_cell.length_c   1.000
_cell.angle_alpha   90.00
_cell.angle_beta   90.00
_cell.angle_gamma   90.00
#
_symmetry.space_group_name_H-M   'P 1'
#
loop_
_entity.id
_entity.type
_entity.pdbx_description
1 polymer ?
#
loop_
_entity_poly.entity_id
_entity_poly.type
_entity_poly.pdbx_seq_one_letter_code
_entity_poly.pdbx_strand_id
1 'polypeptide(L)'
;FQMAFAVDEAKRHAAEDPKIAADPMVKALLAGDYDTLMAGPHHEGLLQIINVTHSGMTTDEFARAVADWITTAKHPRFDVRYDALTYQPMQEVLAYLRASGFTTYIVSGGGADFMRVWSDRVYGIPPGQVVGSTARVKYELRDTGPVLIKTMENLFVDDKAGKPAGIHQFIGKRPIAVFGNSDGDKQMLEYGTIANPRPSLGV
;
A
#
# COMPACT_ATOMS: atom_id res chain seq x y z
N PHE A 1 -0.60 4.51 7.08
CA PHE A 1 -1.74 5.25 6.50
C PHE A 1 -2.88 4.31 6.10
N GLN A 2 -2.62 3.25 5.37
CA GLN A 2 -3.66 2.35 4.85
C GLN A 2 -4.50 1.68 5.96
N MET A 3 -3.91 1.35 7.11
CA MET A 3 -4.69 0.81 8.24
C MET A 3 -5.70 1.83 8.77
N ALA A 4 -5.34 3.11 8.86
CA ALA A 4 -6.27 4.15 9.28
C ALA A 4 -7.41 4.31 8.25
N PHE A 5 -7.10 4.29 6.96
CA PHE A 5 -8.09 4.27 5.89
C PHE A 5 -9.03 3.05 6.01
N ALA A 6 -8.48 1.85 6.22
CA ALA A 6 -9.29 0.64 6.37
C ALA A 6 -10.21 0.70 7.61
N VAL A 7 -9.76 1.30 8.72
CA VAL A 7 -10.61 1.54 9.91
C VAL A 7 -11.77 2.46 9.58
N ASP A 8 -11.51 3.57 8.90
CA ASP A 8 -12.54 4.55 8.58
C ASP A 8 -13.53 3.99 7.53
N GLU A 9 -13.05 3.26 6.53
CA GLU A 9 -13.91 2.55 5.58
C GLU A 9 -14.75 1.45 6.26
N ALA A 10 -14.18 0.68 7.18
CA ALA A 10 -14.92 -0.32 7.93
C ALA A 10 -16.04 0.31 8.78
N LYS A 11 -15.77 1.48 9.40
CA LYS A 11 -16.82 2.23 10.14
C LYS A 11 -17.93 2.67 9.20
N ARG A 12 -17.59 3.20 8.04
CA ARG A 12 -18.56 3.66 7.04
C ARG A 12 -19.43 2.50 6.54
N HIS A 13 -18.81 1.42 6.10
CA HIS A 13 -19.51 0.24 5.62
C HIS A 13 -20.37 -0.44 6.70
N ALA A 14 -19.88 -0.51 7.94
CA ALA A 14 -20.65 -1.08 9.05
C ALA A 14 -21.89 -0.24 9.41
N ALA A 15 -21.86 1.08 9.18
CA ALA A 15 -23.01 1.95 9.37
C ALA A 15 -24.08 1.76 8.27
N GLU A 16 -23.67 1.35 7.08
CA GLU A 16 -24.52 1.18 5.91
C GLU A 16 -25.07 -0.26 5.76
N ASP A 17 -24.29 -1.28 6.17
CA ASP A 17 -24.65 -2.69 6.03
C ASP A 17 -24.52 -3.47 7.37
N PRO A 18 -25.65 -3.91 7.94
CA PRO A 18 -25.65 -4.71 9.17
C PRO A 18 -24.87 -6.03 9.07
N LYS A 19 -24.71 -6.58 7.89
CA LYS A 19 -23.91 -7.82 7.71
C LYS A 19 -22.42 -7.53 7.92
N ILE A 20 -21.94 -6.40 7.40
CA ILE A 20 -20.58 -5.92 7.61
C ILE A 20 -20.37 -5.58 9.08
N ALA A 21 -21.31 -4.90 9.72
CA ALA A 21 -21.27 -4.63 11.15
C ALA A 21 -21.23 -5.89 12.02
N ALA A 22 -21.79 -6.99 11.54
CA ALA A 22 -21.82 -8.27 12.25
C ALA A 22 -20.52 -9.08 12.07
N ASP A 23 -19.69 -8.76 11.07
CA ASP A 23 -18.46 -9.48 10.78
C ASP A 23 -17.49 -9.45 11.98
N PRO A 24 -16.96 -10.60 12.44
CA PRO A 24 -16.10 -10.67 13.62
C PRO A 24 -14.82 -9.85 13.50
N MET A 25 -14.21 -9.79 12.30
CA MET A 25 -12.97 -9.04 12.09
C MET A 25 -13.24 -7.52 12.04
N VAL A 26 -14.37 -7.10 11.48
CA VAL A 26 -14.82 -5.69 11.54
C VAL A 26 -15.06 -5.30 13.00
N LYS A 27 -15.71 -6.13 13.79
CA LYS A 27 -15.89 -5.87 15.24
C LYS A 27 -14.56 -5.76 15.97
N ALA A 28 -13.63 -6.68 15.74
CA ALA A 28 -12.28 -6.63 16.32
C ALA A 28 -11.55 -5.33 15.94
N LEU A 29 -11.61 -4.95 14.66
CA LEU A 29 -11.00 -3.71 14.16
C LEU A 29 -11.59 -2.47 14.86
N LEU A 30 -12.91 -2.38 14.96
CA LEU A 30 -13.60 -1.25 15.57
C LEU A 30 -13.39 -1.19 17.10
N ALA A 31 -13.13 -2.35 17.74
CA ALA A 31 -12.75 -2.44 19.15
C ALA A 31 -11.26 -2.14 19.41
N GLY A 32 -10.44 -2.01 18.36
CA GLY A 32 -8.99 -1.83 18.47
C GLY A 32 -8.23 -3.11 18.86
N ASP A 33 -8.86 -4.28 18.70
CA ASP A 33 -8.24 -5.59 18.94
C ASP A 33 -7.35 -5.99 17.77
N TYR A 34 -6.19 -5.35 17.72
CA TYR A 34 -5.19 -5.61 16.67
C TYR A 34 -4.54 -6.99 16.80
N ASP A 35 -4.51 -7.57 17.98
CA ASP A 35 -3.93 -8.90 18.20
C ASP A 35 -4.76 -9.97 17.45
N THR A 36 -6.08 -9.88 17.51
CA THR A 36 -6.98 -10.73 16.74
C THR A 36 -6.79 -10.54 15.23
N LEU A 37 -6.63 -9.29 14.76
CA LEU A 37 -6.45 -9.01 13.33
C LEU A 37 -5.12 -9.50 12.78
N MET A 38 -4.08 -9.45 13.60
CA MET A 38 -2.72 -9.87 13.23
C MET A 38 -2.44 -11.34 13.57
N ALA A 39 -3.41 -12.08 14.12
CA ALA A 39 -3.27 -13.49 14.42
C ALA A 39 -3.05 -14.34 13.16
N GLY A 40 -2.37 -15.48 13.35
CA GLY A 40 -2.06 -16.40 12.26
C GLY A 40 -0.86 -15.97 11.37
N PRO A 41 -0.31 -16.91 10.60
CA PRO A 41 0.91 -16.70 9.82
C PRO A 41 0.73 -15.73 8.65
N HIS A 42 -0.48 -15.49 8.19
CA HIS A 42 -0.81 -14.65 7.05
C HIS A 42 -1.67 -13.43 7.41
N HIS A 43 -1.86 -13.15 8.73
CA HIS A 43 -2.69 -12.03 9.18
C HIS A 43 -4.10 -12.05 8.56
N GLU A 44 -4.78 -13.21 8.67
CA GLU A 44 -6.06 -13.49 8.02
C GLU A 44 -7.14 -12.47 8.37
N GLY A 45 -7.14 -11.97 9.61
CA GLY A 45 -8.06 -10.92 10.04
C GLY A 45 -7.89 -9.62 9.25
N LEU A 46 -6.63 -9.20 9.01
CA LEU A 46 -6.35 -8.03 8.19
C LEU A 46 -6.77 -8.22 6.74
N LEU A 47 -6.52 -9.41 6.18
CA LEU A 47 -6.98 -9.74 4.82
C LEU A 47 -8.49 -9.72 4.71
N GLN A 48 -9.21 -10.19 5.74
CA GLN A 48 -10.67 -10.11 5.79
C GLN A 48 -11.16 -8.66 5.81
N ILE A 49 -10.53 -7.77 6.58
CA ILE A 49 -10.86 -6.35 6.57
C ILE A 49 -10.66 -5.74 5.17
N ILE A 50 -9.53 -6.00 4.52
CA ILE A 50 -9.26 -5.53 3.17
C ILE A 50 -10.32 -6.09 2.19
N ASN A 51 -10.70 -7.35 2.34
CA ASN A 51 -11.75 -7.94 1.52
C ASN A 51 -13.09 -7.21 1.68
N VAL A 52 -13.53 -7.03 2.93
CA VAL A 52 -14.82 -6.39 3.22
C VAL A 52 -14.87 -4.92 2.79
N THR A 53 -13.73 -4.21 2.90
CA THR A 53 -13.68 -2.77 2.61
C THR A 53 -13.30 -2.42 1.17
N HIS A 54 -12.72 -3.35 0.40
CA HIS A 54 -12.17 -3.05 -0.92
C HIS A 54 -12.67 -3.95 -2.05
N SER A 55 -13.13 -5.18 -1.75
CA SER A 55 -13.61 -6.10 -2.79
C SER A 55 -14.94 -5.66 -3.38
N GLY A 56 -15.09 -5.90 -4.69
CA GLY A 56 -16.32 -5.57 -5.43
C GLY A 56 -16.39 -4.12 -5.92
N MET A 57 -15.55 -3.23 -5.41
CA MET A 57 -15.41 -1.87 -5.96
C MET A 57 -14.68 -1.91 -7.30
N THR A 58 -14.98 -0.96 -8.17
CA THR A 58 -14.09 -0.67 -9.29
C THR A 58 -12.79 -0.03 -8.80
N THR A 59 -11.73 -0.14 -9.58
CA THR A 59 -10.45 0.54 -9.29
C THR A 59 -10.63 2.06 -9.18
N ASP A 60 -11.54 2.64 -9.96
CA ASP A 60 -11.82 4.08 -9.96
C ASP A 60 -12.61 4.52 -8.73
N GLU A 61 -13.58 3.71 -8.28
CA GLU A 61 -14.31 3.97 -7.02
C GLU A 61 -13.36 3.91 -5.83
N PHE A 62 -12.47 2.91 -5.79
CA PHE A 62 -11.45 2.80 -4.76
C PHE A 62 -10.49 4.01 -4.78
N ALA A 63 -10.01 4.40 -5.96
CA ALA A 63 -9.12 5.55 -6.08
C ALA A 63 -9.78 6.85 -5.61
N ARG A 64 -11.06 7.06 -5.91
CA ARG A 64 -11.83 8.21 -5.40
C ARG A 64 -11.95 8.18 -3.88
N ALA A 65 -12.32 7.03 -3.30
CA ALA A 65 -12.43 6.90 -1.85
C ALA A 65 -11.09 7.20 -1.14
N VAL A 66 -9.97 6.72 -1.68
CA VAL A 66 -8.63 7.04 -1.16
C VAL A 66 -8.31 8.53 -1.32
N ALA A 67 -8.62 9.13 -2.47
CA ALA A 67 -8.35 10.56 -2.73
C ALA A 67 -9.12 11.46 -1.76
N ASP A 68 -10.38 11.16 -1.53
CA ASP A 68 -11.23 11.92 -0.59
C ASP A 68 -10.72 11.78 0.84
N TRP A 69 -10.37 10.55 1.24
CA TRP A 69 -9.87 10.28 2.58
C TRP A 69 -8.52 10.96 2.85
N ILE A 70 -7.53 10.79 1.96
CA ILE A 70 -6.15 11.28 2.19
C ILE A 70 -6.06 12.80 2.26
N THR A 71 -7.01 13.50 1.66
CA THR A 71 -7.07 14.98 1.68
C THR A 71 -7.74 15.55 2.92
N THR A 72 -8.45 14.73 3.68
CA THR A 72 -9.24 15.16 4.84
C THR A 72 -8.80 14.51 6.15
N ALA A 73 -8.42 13.22 6.11
CA ALA A 73 -8.07 12.46 7.31
C ALA A 73 -6.80 12.97 7.99
N LYS A 74 -6.88 13.12 9.30
CA LYS A 74 -5.77 13.56 10.13
C LYS A 74 -5.32 12.47 11.09
N HIS A 75 -4.01 12.44 11.35
CA HIS A 75 -3.45 11.56 12.35
C HIS A 75 -3.87 12.00 13.77
N PRO A 76 -4.46 11.13 14.61
CA PRO A 76 -5.09 11.53 15.87
C PRO A 76 -4.10 12.14 16.89
N ARG A 77 -2.82 11.77 16.83
CA ARG A 77 -1.79 12.28 17.74
C ARG A 77 -1.25 13.64 17.31
N PHE A 78 -1.11 13.89 16.00
CA PHE A 78 -0.39 15.05 15.48
C PHE A 78 -1.32 16.13 14.92
N ASP A 79 -2.61 15.83 14.74
CA ASP A 79 -3.61 16.68 14.09
C ASP A 79 -3.18 17.22 12.72
N VAL A 80 -2.35 16.45 12.02
CA VAL A 80 -1.83 16.73 10.69
C VAL A 80 -2.36 15.68 9.72
N ARG A 81 -2.67 16.07 8.49
CA ARG A 81 -3.12 15.13 7.46
C ARG A 81 -2.06 14.04 7.24
N TYR A 82 -2.52 12.84 6.93
CA TYR A 82 -1.61 11.71 6.70
C TYR A 82 -0.60 11.96 5.57
N ASP A 83 -1.02 12.63 4.49
CA ASP A 83 -0.15 12.95 3.35
C ASP A 83 0.93 14.00 3.64
N ALA A 84 0.80 14.72 4.75
CA ALA A 84 1.82 15.67 5.23
C ALA A 84 2.81 15.04 6.23
N LEU A 85 2.57 13.79 6.67
CA LEU A 85 3.46 13.06 7.57
C LEU A 85 4.58 12.38 6.78
N THR A 86 5.51 13.16 6.30
CA THR A 86 6.67 12.71 5.54
C THR A 86 7.98 13.00 6.30
N TYR A 87 9.04 12.29 5.95
CA TYR A 87 10.38 12.55 6.47
C TYR A 87 11.08 13.55 5.55
N GLN A 88 11.30 14.77 6.02
CA GLN A 88 11.94 15.82 5.23
C GLN A 88 13.31 15.41 4.65
N PRO A 89 14.21 14.75 5.38
CA PRO A 89 15.48 14.28 4.81
C PRO A 89 15.27 13.32 3.63
N MET A 90 14.24 12.45 3.68
CA MET A 90 13.95 11.52 2.59
C MET A 90 13.36 12.22 1.37
N GLN A 91 12.59 13.29 1.55
CA GLN A 91 12.13 14.14 0.45
C GLN A 91 13.32 14.77 -0.29
N GLU A 92 14.30 15.25 0.45
CA GLU A 92 15.52 15.83 -0.11
C GLU A 92 16.38 14.78 -0.85
N VAL A 93 16.54 13.58 -0.27
CA VAL A 93 17.22 12.46 -0.91
C VAL A 93 16.52 12.05 -2.21
N LEU A 94 15.19 11.94 -2.22
CA LEU A 94 14.42 11.63 -3.43
C LEU A 94 14.60 12.70 -4.51
N ALA A 95 14.56 13.98 -4.14
CA ALA A 95 14.78 15.09 -5.05
C ALA A 95 16.20 15.07 -5.63
N TYR A 96 17.21 14.87 -4.78
CA TYR A 96 18.62 14.77 -5.19
C TYR A 96 18.87 13.60 -6.14
N LEU A 97 18.35 12.42 -5.82
CA LEU A 97 18.50 11.23 -6.66
C LEU A 97 17.89 11.46 -8.06
N ARG A 98 16.68 12.02 -8.14
CA ARG A 98 16.04 12.32 -9.43
C ARG A 98 16.83 13.36 -10.21
N ALA A 99 17.29 14.43 -9.56
CA ALA A 99 18.14 15.45 -10.20
C ALA A 99 19.47 14.86 -10.70
N SER A 100 19.94 13.79 -10.10
CA SER A 100 21.14 13.04 -10.50
C SER A 100 20.86 11.93 -11.53
N GLY A 101 19.65 11.87 -12.11
CA GLY A 101 19.30 10.94 -13.17
C GLY A 101 18.87 9.54 -12.69
N PHE A 102 18.62 9.36 -11.40
CA PHE A 102 18.07 8.11 -10.88
C PHE A 102 16.55 8.07 -11.04
N THR A 103 16.03 6.89 -11.35
CA THR A 103 14.61 6.60 -11.23
C THR A 103 14.33 6.09 -9.82
N THR A 104 13.37 6.72 -9.12
CA THR A 104 12.99 6.38 -7.76
C THR A 104 11.71 5.57 -7.73
N TYR A 105 11.62 4.60 -6.83
CA TYR A 105 10.48 3.71 -6.68
C TYR A 105 10.04 3.63 -5.22
N ILE A 106 8.75 3.42 -4.99
CA ILE A 106 8.24 2.93 -3.71
C ILE A 106 8.16 1.40 -3.80
N VAL A 107 8.64 0.70 -2.75
CA VAL A 107 8.51 -0.76 -2.58
C VAL A 107 7.97 -1.01 -1.17
N SER A 108 6.70 -1.37 -1.05
CA SER A 108 6.00 -1.36 0.23
C SER A 108 5.07 -2.55 0.44
N GLY A 109 5.02 -3.07 1.66
CA GLY A 109 4.00 -4.05 2.07
C GLY A 109 2.55 -3.54 2.00
N GLY A 110 2.34 -2.22 1.93
CA GLY A 110 1.04 -1.62 1.70
C GLY A 110 0.49 -1.86 0.29
N GLY A 111 -0.80 -1.64 0.09
CA GLY A 111 -1.46 -1.82 -1.20
C GLY A 111 -0.99 -0.81 -2.24
N ALA A 112 -0.56 -1.31 -3.41
CA ALA A 112 -0.10 -0.46 -4.50
C ALA A 112 -1.17 0.55 -4.95
N ASP A 113 -2.41 0.12 -5.10
CA ASP A 113 -3.51 0.99 -5.54
C ASP A 113 -3.79 2.14 -4.56
N PHE A 114 -3.64 1.88 -3.25
CA PHE A 114 -3.77 2.93 -2.23
C PHE A 114 -2.67 4.00 -2.38
N MET A 115 -1.43 3.57 -2.53
CA MET A 115 -0.29 4.49 -2.62
C MET A 115 -0.27 5.28 -3.94
N ARG A 116 -0.64 4.66 -5.05
CA ARG A 116 -0.68 5.26 -6.39
C ARG A 116 -1.52 6.53 -6.49
N VAL A 117 -2.54 6.65 -5.65
CA VAL A 117 -3.44 7.82 -5.65
C VAL A 117 -2.72 9.11 -5.23
N TRP A 118 -1.72 9.02 -4.38
CA TRP A 118 -1.11 10.20 -3.76
C TRP A 118 0.41 10.27 -3.85
N SER A 119 1.09 9.19 -4.26
CA SER A 119 2.56 9.10 -4.28
C SER A 119 3.23 10.14 -5.17
N ASP A 120 2.65 10.46 -6.31
CA ASP A 120 3.21 11.47 -7.22
C ASP A 120 3.17 12.86 -6.59
N ARG A 121 2.02 13.26 -6.07
CA ARG A 121 1.86 14.55 -5.40
C ARG A 121 2.74 14.70 -4.17
N VAL A 122 2.91 13.64 -3.39
CA VAL A 122 3.62 13.70 -2.09
C VAL A 122 5.12 13.47 -2.24
N TYR A 123 5.53 12.53 -3.09
CA TYR A 123 6.94 12.12 -3.21
C TYR A 123 7.55 12.37 -4.59
N GLY A 124 6.75 12.85 -5.57
CA GLY A 124 7.18 12.92 -6.96
C GLY A 124 7.48 11.54 -7.57
N ILE A 125 6.80 10.50 -7.09
CA ILE A 125 6.90 9.13 -7.58
C ILE A 125 5.60 8.77 -8.27
N PRO A 126 5.58 8.69 -9.62
CA PRO A 126 4.36 8.43 -10.37
C PRO A 126 3.81 7.01 -10.12
N PRO A 127 2.51 6.77 -10.38
CA PRO A 127 1.85 5.49 -10.09
C PRO A 127 2.55 4.26 -10.66
N GLY A 128 3.18 4.36 -11.84
CA GLY A 128 3.93 3.27 -12.47
C GLY A 128 5.25 2.92 -11.76
N GLN A 129 5.69 3.74 -10.81
CA GLN A 129 6.90 3.52 -10.00
C GLN A 129 6.55 3.09 -8.56
N VAL A 130 5.30 2.67 -8.32
CA VAL A 130 4.85 2.15 -7.03
C VAL A 130 4.67 0.64 -7.12
N VAL A 131 5.54 -0.09 -6.41
CA VAL A 131 5.44 -1.52 -6.14
C VAL A 131 4.84 -1.70 -4.76
N GLY A 132 3.88 -2.57 -4.62
CA GLY A 132 3.19 -2.83 -3.36
C GLY A 132 2.38 -4.11 -3.42
N SER A 133 1.74 -4.46 -2.32
CA SER A 133 0.83 -5.60 -2.30
C SER A 133 -0.33 -5.37 -3.27
N THR A 134 -0.63 -6.39 -4.09
CA THR A 134 -1.68 -6.33 -5.10
C THR A 134 -2.49 -7.63 -5.12
N ALA A 135 -3.76 -7.53 -5.49
CA ALA A 135 -4.58 -8.67 -5.85
C ALA A 135 -5.01 -8.58 -7.31
N ARG A 136 -5.49 -9.68 -7.85
CA ARG A 136 -6.02 -9.71 -9.21
C ARG A 136 -7.20 -8.76 -9.33
N VAL A 137 -7.30 -8.03 -10.44
CA VAL A 137 -8.50 -7.32 -10.85
C VAL A 137 -9.23 -8.12 -11.93
N LYS A 138 -10.56 -8.00 -11.95
CA LYS A 138 -11.42 -8.63 -12.94
C LYS A 138 -11.90 -7.56 -13.93
N TYR A 139 -11.72 -7.81 -15.22
CA TYR A 139 -12.31 -6.99 -16.26
C TYR A 139 -13.81 -7.26 -16.36
N GLU A 140 -14.60 -6.20 -16.47
CA GLU A 140 -16.03 -6.25 -16.70
C GLU A 140 -16.43 -5.16 -17.70
N LEU A 141 -17.24 -5.53 -18.69
CA LEU A 141 -17.84 -4.57 -19.63
C LEU A 141 -19.26 -4.25 -19.15
N ARG A 142 -19.50 -3.00 -18.80
CA ARG A 142 -20.79 -2.45 -18.38
C ARG A 142 -21.35 -1.54 -19.46
N ASP A 143 -22.61 -1.16 -19.34
CA ASP A 143 -23.24 -0.19 -20.27
C ASP A 143 -22.53 1.17 -20.26
N THR A 144 -21.89 1.52 -19.16
CA THR A 144 -21.08 2.74 -18.98
C THR A 144 -19.65 2.63 -19.49
N GLY A 145 -19.24 1.45 -20.00
CA GLY A 145 -17.90 1.18 -20.49
C GLY A 145 -17.13 0.09 -19.69
N PRO A 146 -15.87 -0.15 -20.06
CA PRO A 146 -15.04 -1.14 -19.39
C PRO A 146 -14.62 -0.68 -17.98
N VAL A 147 -14.67 -1.59 -17.03
CA VAL A 147 -14.23 -1.35 -15.65
C VAL A 147 -13.33 -2.50 -15.17
N LEU A 148 -12.48 -2.21 -14.17
CA LEU A 148 -11.70 -3.20 -13.44
C LEU A 148 -12.27 -3.32 -12.04
N ILE A 149 -12.67 -4.52 -11.65
CA ILE A 149 -13.22 -4.80 -10.32
C ILE A 149 -12.11 -5.36 -9.42
N LYS A 150 -11.96 -4.80 -8.24
CA LYS A 150 -11.02 -5.28 -7.23
C LYS A 150 -11.49 -6.61 -6.66
N THR A 151 -10.57 -7.55 -6.51
CA THR A 151 -10.80 -8.84 -5.86
C THR A 151 -9.74 -9.11 -4.80
N MET A 152 -9.87 -10.23 -4.10
CA MET A 152 -8.81 -10.75 -3.21
C MET A 152 -8.12 -11.99 -3.79
N GLU A 153 -8.38 -12.30 -5.05
CA GLU A 153 -7.76 -13.44 -5.73
C GLU A 153 -6.28 -13.17 -6.02
N ASN A 154 -5.47 -14.23 -5.89
CA ASN A 154 -4.04 -14.19 -6.22
C ASN A 154 -3.30 -13.02 -5.54
N LEU A 155 -3.56 -12.80 -4.26
CA LEU A 155 -2.91 -11.76 -3.49
C LEU A 155 -1.39 -11.95 -3.49
N PHE A 156 -0.68 -10.96 -4.01
CA PHE A 156 0.76 -10.81 -3.87
C PHE A 156 1.04 -9.87 -2.69
N VAL A 157 1.81 -10.34 -1.72
CA VAL A 157 2.22 -9.54 -0.55
C VAL A 157 3.65 -9.06 -0.73
N ASP A 158 3.84 -7.75 -0.89
CA ASP A 158 5.14 -7.11 -1.13
C ASP A 158 5.87 -6.79 0.19
N ASP A 159 5.99 -7.80 1.05
CA ASP A 159 6.69 -7.67 2.33
C ASP A 159 7.78 -8.73 2.46
N LYS A 160 8.83 -8.44 3.22
CA LYS A 160 9.98 -9.33 3.42
C LYS A 160 10.53 -9.85 2.08
N ALA A 161 10.51 -11.18 1.87
CA ALA A 161 10.94 -11.80 0.62
C ALA A 161 10.07 -11.44 -0.60
N GLY A 162 8.85 -10.93 -0.38
CA GLY A 162 7.99 -10.39 -1.43
C GLY A 162 8.60 -9.17 -2.11
N LYS A 163 9.30 -8.28 -1.36
CA LYS A 163 9.87 -7.06 -1.93
C LYS A 163 10.88 -7.29 -3.06
N PRO A 164 11.91 -8.12 -2.94
CA PRO A 164 12.78 -8.45 -4.07
C PRO A 164 12.05 -9.14 -5.22
N ALA A 165 11.04 -9.97 -4.93
CA ALA A 165 10.20 -10.58 -5.96
C ALA A 165 9.38 -9.54 -6.71
N GLY A 166 8.76 -8.59 -6.00
CA GLY A 166 8.02 -7.47 -6.57
C GLY A 166 8.91 -6.54 -7.41
N ILE A 167 10.11 -6.23 -6.93
CA ILE A 167 11.11 -5.47 -7.72
C ILE A 167 11.40 -6.18 -9.03
N HIS A 168 11.66 -7.49 -9.01
CA HIS A 168 11.91 -8.26 -10.22
C HIS A 168 10.69 -8.24 -11.16
N GLN A 169 9.51 -8.51 -10.62
CA GLN A 169 8.28 -8.67 -11.41
C GLN A 169 7.80 -7.36 -12.04
N PHE A 170 7.84 -6.25 -11.28
CA PHE A 170 7.22 -4.98 -11.68
C PHE A 170 8.20 -3.94 -12.19
N ILE A 171 9.48 -4.03 -11.82
CA ILE A 171 10.52 -3.09 -12.26
C ILE A 171 11.45 -3.74 -13.29
N GLY A 172 11.75 -5.04 -13.16
CA GLY A 172 12.62 -5.78 -14.08
C GLY A 172 14.10 -5.40 -13.98
N LYS A 173 14.49 -4.61 -12.98
CA LYS A 173 15.88 -4.18 -12.74
C LYS A 173 16.22 -4.29 -11.27
N ARG A 174 17.43 -4.80 -10.99
CA ARG A 174 17.97 -4.83 -9.64
C ARG A 174 18.36 -3.40 -9.20
N PRO A 175 17.95 -2.93 -8.02
CA PRO A 175 18.28 -1.60 -7.54
C PRO A 175 19.77 -1.48 -7.20
N ILE A 176 20.30 -0.26 -7.20
CA ILE A 176 21.65 0.09 -6.77
C ILE A 176 21.67 0.99 -5.53
N ALA A 177 20.51 1.52 -5.15
CA ALA A 177 20.32 2.21 -3.88
C ALA A 177 19.01 1.74 -3.26
N VAL A 178 19.03 1.39 -2.01
CA VAL A 178 17.88 0.84 -1.26
C VAL A 178 17.84 1.46 0.12
N PHE A 179 16.66 1.92 0.51
CA PHE A 179 16.42 2.51 1.83
C PHE A 179 15.30 1.74 2.51
N GLY A 180 15.53 1.34 3.76
CA GLY A 180 14.57 0.58 4.56
C GLY A 180 14.50 1.11 5.99
N ASN A 181 13.43 0.78 6.72
CA ASN A 181 13.27 1.23 8.10
C ASN A 181 12.74 0.14 9.06
N SER A 182 12.58 -1.07 8.56
CA SER A 182 12.02 -2.18 9.35
C SER A 182 12.57 -3.54 8.93
N ASP A 183 12.29 -4.57 9.74
CA ASP A 183 12.66 -5.97 9.43
C ASP A 183 12.01 -6.47 8.12
N GLY A 184 10.89 -5.87 7.71
CA GLY A 184 10.25 -6.14 6.42
C GLY A 184 11.09 -5.73 5.21
N ASP A 185 12.10 -4.88 5.39
CA ASP A 185 12.97 -4.38 4.33
C ASP A 185 14.27 -5.17 4.17
N LYS A 186 14.58 -6.06 5.12
CA LYS A 186 15.85 -6.79 5.17
C LYS A 186 16.18 -7.48 3.84
N GLN A 187 15.28 -8.27 3.29
CA GLN A 187 15.50 -9.00 2.05
C GLN A 187 15.65 -8.07 0.83
N MET A 188 14.99 -6.93 0.85
CA MET A 188 15.16 -5.88 -0.17
C MET A 188 16.55 -5.26 -0.09
N LEU A 189 17.05 -4.96 1.11
CA LEU A 189 18.42 -4.48 1.34
C LEU A 189 19.46 -5.51 0.91
N GLU A 190 19.30 -6.78 1.30
CA GLU A 190 20.16 -7.89 0.87
C GLU A 190 20.17 -8.01 -0.66
N TYR A 191 19.01 -7.99 -1.31
CA TYR A 191 18.88 -8.07 -2.76
C TYR A 191 19.55 -6.89 -3.46
N GLY A 192 19.45 -5.69 -2.90
CA GLY A 192 20.08 -4.49 -3.46
C GLY A 192 21.60 -4.46 -3.35
N THR A 193 22.18 -5.07 -2.29
CA THR A 193 23.59 -4.89 -1.94
C THR A 193 24.47 -6.12 -2.08
N ILE A 194 24.01 -7.32 -1.65
CA ILE A 194 24.84 -8.51 -1.62
C ILE A 194 25.11 -9.01 -3.05
N ALA A 195 26.39 -9.13 -3.41
CA ALA A 195 26.83 -9.58 -4.73
C ALA A 195 26.15 -8.82 -5.89
N ASN A 196 25.89 -7.54 -5.72
CA ASN A 196 25.43 -6.69 -6.82
C ASN A 196 26.63 -6.43 -7.76
N PRO A 197 26.49 -6.65 -9.09
CA PRO A 197 27.58 -6.43 -10.03
C PRO A 197 27.94 -4.94 -10.23
N ARG A 198 27.12 -4.05 -9.70
CA ARG A 198 27.34 -2.58 -9.71
C ARG A 198 27.57 -2.07 -8.29
N PRO A 199 28.33 -0.98 -8.12
CA PRO A 199 28.37 -0.29 -6.84
C PRO A 199 26.95 -0.03 -6.32
N SER A 200 26.69 -0.36 -5.07
CA SER A 200 25.35 -0.30 -4.48
C SER A 200 25.39 0.17 -3.04
N LEU A 201 24.30 0.78 -2.60
CA LEU A 201 24.10 1.34 -1.27
C LEU A 201 22.81 0.79 -0.65
N GLY A 202 22.90 0.33 0.60
CA GLY A 202 21.74 0.01 1.46
C GLY A 202 21.79 0.82 2.74
N VAL A 203 20.67 1.42 3.11
CA VAL A 203 20.53 2.27 4.32
C VAL A 203 19.33 1.82 5.13
#